data_691a6dd2798d1d478d14b344cccbd4d1
#
_entry.id   691a6dd2798d1d478d14b344cccbd4d1
#
_cell.length_a   1.000
_cell.length_b   1.000
_cell.length_c   1.000
_cell.angle_alpha   90.00
_cell.angle_beta   90.00
_cell.angle_gamma   90.00
#
_symmetry.space_group_name_H-M   'P 1'
#
loop_
_entity.id
_entity.type
_entity.pdbx_description
1 polymer ?
#
loop_
_entity_poly.entity_id
_entity_poly.type
_entity_poly.pdbx_seq_one_letter_code
_entity_poly.pdbx_strand_id
1 'polypeptide(L)'
;LFRKGPMTMPPSTLGAFAKSDPSQKSANLEWHVQPLSLDKFGEPLHTFNAITPSVLNLRPTSRGWIRAASSDPLEYPKILCNYLSTKEDLDVAVAGMKITRNIMSSKALESFQPEEILPGTSVKTDKDLENEAKNLGTTIFHPIGTCAMGKVDGQGVAEDPMTVLDSECRLRGVSKLRVIDASAMPSIPSGNTNAP
;
A
#
# COMPACT_ATOMS: atom_id res chain seq x y z
N LEU A 1 18.76 30.23 2.52
CA LEU A 1 18.41 28.89 2.03
C LEU A 1 17.72 29.03 0.68
N PHE A 2 18.44 28.68 -0.38
CA PHE A 2 17.91 28.68 -1.75
C PHE A 2 16.93 27.49 -1.88
N ARG A 3 15.63 27.74 -2.01
CA ARG A 3 14.61 26.71 -2.26
C ARG A 3 14.74 26.18 -3.71
N LYS A 4 15.89 25.57 -4.03
CA LYS A 4 16.22 25.03 -5.36
C LYS A 4 17.06 23.76 -5.23
N GLY A 5 16.93 22.86 -6.21
CA GLY A 5 17.69 21.62 -6.32
C GLY A 5 16.90 20.37 -5.97
N PRO A 6 17.48 19.17 -6.12
CA PRO A 6 16.80 17.87 -5.96
C PRO A 6 16.10 17.69 -4.61
N MET A 7 16.66 18.24 -3.53
CA MET A 7 16.07 18.15 -2.17
C MET A 7 14.82 19.02 -1.99
N THR A 8 14.38 19.76 -2.99
CA THR A 8 13.12 20.54 -2.95
C THR A 8 11.96 19.80 -3.60
N MET A 9 12.20 18.62 -4.17
CA MET A 9 11.18 17.78 -4.78
C MET A 9 10.78 16.65 -3.82
N PRO A 10 9.52 16.19 -3.85
CA PRO A 10 9.15 14.98 -3.13
C PRO A 10 9.89 13.76 -3.71
N PRO A 11 10.16 12.73 -2.90
CA PRO A 11 10.88 11.53 -3.36
C PRO A 11 10.16 10.80 -4.50
N SER A 12 8.83 10.84 -4.56
CA SER A 12 8.02 10.33 -5.68
C SER A 12 7.52 11.51 -6.49
N THR A 13 8.19 11.79 -7.61
CA THR A 13 7.91 12.96 -8.43
C THR A 13 6.85 12.73 -9.50
N LEU A 14 6.52 11.48 -9.78
CA LEU A 14 5.52 11.06 -10.76
C LEU A 14 4.66 9.96 -10.19
N GLY A 15 3.35 10.05 -10.43
CA GLY A 15 2.36 9.03 -10.08
C GLY A 15 1.46 8.68 -11.25
N ALA A 16 0.86 7.49 -11.20
CA ALA A 16 -0.13 7.05 -12.17
C ALA A 16 -1.18 6.18 -11.48
N PHE A 17 -2.38 6.16 -12.03
CA PHE A 17 -3.48 5.30 -11.59
C PHE A 17 -4.02 4.51 -12.78
N ALA A 18 -4.25 3.21 -12.58
CA ALA A 18 -4.84 2.37 -13.63
C ALA A 18 -5.67 1.24 -13.03
N LYS A 19 -6.37 0.53 -13.89
CA LYS A 19 -7.04 -0.71 -13.56
C LYS A 19 -6.09 -1.88 -13.82
N SER A 20 -6.02 -2.83 -12.89
CA SER A 20 -5.29 -4.10 -13.09
C SER A 20 -5.92 -4.96 -14.18
N ASP A 21 -7.25 -4.81 -14.35
CA ASP A 21 -8.07 -5.47 -15.34
C ASP A 21 -9.19 -4.53 -15.80
N PRO A 22 -9.61 -4.55 -17.08
CA PRO A 22 -10.69 -3.70 -17.61
C PRO A 22 -12.03 -3.83 -16.88
N SER A 23 -12.32 -4.96 -16.25
CA SER A 23 -13.55 -5.21 -15.50
C SER A 23 -13.63 -4.46 -14.17
N GLN A 24 -12.52 -3.94 -13.66
CA GLN A 24 -12.50 -3.18 -12.41
C GLN A 24 -13.39 -1.93 -12.51
N LYS A 25 -14.20 -1.65 -11.49
CA LYS A 25 -15.10 -0.48 -11.45
C LYS A 25 -14.33 0.85 -11.50
N SER A 26 -13.20 0.92 -10.80
CA SER A 26 -12.32 2.09 -10.72
C SER A 26 -10.86 1.66 -10.77
N ALA A 27 -9.93 2.60 -10.86
CA ALA A 27 -8.51 2.32 -10.71
C ALA A 27 -8.26 1.62 -9.37
N ASN A 28 -7.55 0.51 -9.41
CA ASN A 28 -7.15 -0.28 -8.24
C ASN A 28 -5.63 -0.45 -8.15
N LEU A 29 -4.89 0.16 -9.08
CA LEU A 29 -3.43 0.28 -9.03
C LEU A 29 -3.02 1.74 -8.98
N GLU A 30 -1.98 2.03 -8.21
CA GLU A 30 -1.27 3.29 -8.15
C GLU A 30 0.22 3.05 -8.34
N TRP A 31 0.93 3.95 -9.01
CA TRP A 31 2.37 3.96 -9.11
C TRP A 31 2.96 5.18 -8.43
N HIS A 32 4.00 4.96 -7.65
CA HIS A 32 4.92 5.98 -7.21
C HIS A 32 6.24 5.80 -7.95
N VAL A 33 6.65 6.76 -8.75
CA VAL A 33 7.90 6.70 -9.50
C VAL A 33 8.95 7.56 -8.82
N GLN A 34 10.02 6.91 -8.37
CA GLN A 34 11.14 7.55 -7.67
C GLN A 34 12.38 7.56 -8.56
N PRO A 35 13.09 8.71 -8.68
CA PRO A 35 14.33 8.81 -9.46
C PRO A 35 15.56 8.29 -8.67
N LEU A 36 15.43 7.10 -8.10
CA LEU A 36 16.44 6.42 -7.29
C LEU A 36 16.13 4.92 -7.23
N SER A 37 17.09 4.12 -6.79
CA SER A 37 16.86 2.71 -6.46
C SER A 37 17.71 2.25 -5.28
N LEU A 38 17.27 1.17 -4.64
CA LEU A 38 17.90 0.49 -3.51
C LEU A 38 17.40 -0.96 -3.48
N ASP A 39 18.15 -1.86 -2.87
CA ASP A 39 17.75 -3.27 -2.75
C ASP A 39 16.59 -3.46 -1.77
N LYS A 40 16.66 -2.78 -0.61
CA LYS A 40 15.61 -2.81 0.41
C LYS A 40 15.45 -1.45 1.06
N PHE A 41 14.24 -1.16 1.51
CA PHE A 41 13.95 0.09 2.22
C PHE A 41 14.82 0.22 3.48
N GLY A 42 15.55 1.36 3.57
CA GLY A 42 16.49 1.64 4.64
C GLY A 42 17.95 1.29 4.32
N GLU A 43 18.23 0.66 3.20
CA GLU A 43 19.59 0.43 2.70
C GLU A 43 20.12 1.64 1.90
N PRO A 44 21.44 1.70 1.66
CA PRO A 44 22.02 2.75 0.84
C PRO A 44 21.46 2.77 -0.59
N LEU A 45 21.38 3.96 -1.17
CA LEU A 45 21.00 4.11 -2.56
C LEU A 45 22.07 3.54 -3.49
N HIS A 46 21.64 2.97 -4.61
CA HIS A 46 22.55 2.61 -5.69
C HIS A 46 23.25 3.84 -6.24
N THR A 47 24.51 3.67 -6.66
CA THR A 47 25.34 4.76 -7.18
C THR A 47 25.20 4.97 -8.69
N PHE A 48 24.44 4.12 -9.37
CA PHE A 48 24.14 4.24 -10.79
C PHE A 48 22.78 4.91 -11.01
N ASN A 49 22.55 5.41 -12.22
CA ASN A 49 21.28 6.02 -12.60
C ASN A 49 20.17 4.95 -12.66
N ALA A 50 19.12 5.16 -11.87
CA ALA A 50 17.99 4.25 -11.83
C ALA A 50 16.69 4.97 -11.47
N ILE A 51 15.58 4.31 -11.76
CA ILE A 51 14.24 4.70 -11.30
C ILE A 51 13.54 3.50 -10.68
N THR A 52 12.67 3.76 -9.72
CA THR A 52 11.84 2.73 -9.09
C THR A 52 10.35 3.06 -9.30
N PRO A 53 9.68 2.43 -10.27
CA PRO A 53 8.23 2.52 -10.40
C PRO A 53 7.57 1.51 -9.44
N SER A 54 7.33 1.92 -8.20
CA SER A 54 6.63 1.10 -7.21
C SER A 54 5.15 1.05 -7.53
N VAL A 55 4.59 -0.14 -7.66
CA VAL A 55 3.16 -0.37 -7.91
C VAL A 55 2.44 -0.83 -6.63
N LEU A 56 1.26 -0.29 -6.39
CA LEU A 56 0.48 -0.48 -5.16
C LEU A 56 -0.94 -0.95 -5.49
N ASN A 57 -1.46 -1.87 -4.67
CA ASN A 57 -2.87 -2.26 -4.72
C ASN A 57 -3.70 -1.31 -3.85
N LEU A 58 -4.61 -0.55 -4.46
CA LEU A 58 -5.52 0.39 -3.77
C LEU A 58 -6.76 -0.28 -3.17
N ARG A 59 -6.98 -1.56 -3.45
CA ARG A 59 -8.18 -2.31 -2.99
C ARG A 59 -7.80 -3.67 -2.43
N PRO A 60 -6.86 -3.75 -1.45
CA PRO A 60 -6.42 -5.04 -0.93
C PRO A 60 -7.56 -5.75 -0.18
N THR A 61 -7.63 -7.05 -0.40
CA THR A 61 -8.57 -7.96 0.29
C THR A 61 -7.93 -8.69 1.45
N SER A 62 -6.60 -8.78 1.49
CA SER A 62 -5.86 -9.34 2.63
C SER A 62 -6.15 -8.58 3.91
N ARG A 63 -6.26 -9.29 5.02
CA ARG A 63 -6.51 -8.71 6.35
C ARG A 63 -5.47 -9.20 7.34
N GLY A 64 -5.02 -8.29 8.17
CA GLY A 64 -4.14 -8.54 9.30
C GLY A 64 -4.81 -8.20 10.63
N TRP A 65 -4.04 -8.15 11.69
CA TRP A 65 -4.51 -7.78 13.02
C TRP A 65 -3.41 -7.13 13.85
N ILE A 66 -3.83 -6.38 14.87
CA ILE A 66 -2.98 -5.86 15.94
C ILE A 66 -3.59 -6.28 17.29
N ARG A 67 -2.76 -6.70 18.24
CA ARG A 67 -3.18 -7.13 19.58
C ARG A 67 -2.17 -6.68 20.63
N ALA A 68 -2.65 -6.36 21.82
CA ALA A 68 -1.75 -6.18 22.97
C ALA A 68 -0.92 -7.46 23.20
N ALA A 69 0.36 -7.30 23.48
CA ALA A 69 1.26 -8.41 23.79
C ALA A 69 1.04 -8.91 25.21
N SER A 70 0.80 -7.99 26.16
CA SER A 70 0.50 -8.23 27.57
C SER A 70 -0.35 -7.10 28.16
N SER A 71 -0.46 -7.03 29.48
CA SER A 71 -1.08 -5.91 30.22
C SER A 71 -0.13 -4.74 30.45
N ASP A 72 1.16 -4.86 30.11
CA ASP A 72 2.12 -3.77 30.19
C ASP A 72 1.91 -2.82 28.99
N PRO A 73 1.51 -1.54 29.22
CA PRO A 73 1.26 -0.58 28.15
C PRO A 73 2.54 -0.14 27.41
N LEU A 74 3.72 -0.44 27.94
CA LEU A 74 5.01 -0.12 27.31
C LEU A 74 5.53 -1.26 26.42
N GLU A 75 4.93 -2.44 26.50
CA GLU A 75 5.27 -3.54 25.62
C GLU A 75 4.68 -3.32 24.21
N TYR A 76 5.52 -3.46 23.18
CA TYR A 76 5.07 -3.31 21.78
C TYR A 76 3.97 -4.34 21.43
N PRO A 77 2.92 -3.92 20.71
CA PRO A 77 1.86 -4.82 20.29
C PRO A 77 2.36 -5.88 19.32
N LYS A 78 1.66 -7.01 19.30
CA LYS A 78 1.82 -8.02 18.24
C LYS A 78 1.09 -7.56 16.99
N ILE A 79 1.79 -7.51 15.86
CA ILE A 79 1.26 -7.03 14.58
C ILE A 79 1.45 -8.12 13.53
N LEU A 80 0.38 -8.49 12.84
CA LEU A 80 0.41 -9.32 11.64
C LEU A 80 -0.21 -8.53 10.49
N CYS A 81 0.60 -8.06 9.57
CA CYS A 81 0.12 -7.33 8.39
C CYS A 81 -0.58 -8.25 7.39
N ASN A 82 -0.10 -9.48 7.23
CA ASN A 82 -0.66 -10.53 6.37
C ASN A 82 -0.85 -10.11 4.91
N TYR A 83 0.08 -9.31 4.39
CA TYR A 83 0.04 -8.82 2.99
C TYR A 83 0.05 -9.98 2.00
N LEU A 84 -0.63 -9.80 0.84
CA LEU A 84 -0.68 -10.74 -0.27
C LEU A 84 -1.15 -12.15 0.14
N SER A 85 -2.01 -12.25 1.15
CA SER A 85 -2.52 -13.52 1.65
C SER A 85 -3.69 -14.07 0.82
N THR A 86 -4.35 -13.21 0.03
CA THR A 86 -5.44 -13.61 -0.86
C THR A 86 -4.96 -13.78 -2.29
N LYS A 87 -5.65 -14.64 -3.05
CA LYS A 87 -5.37 -14.83 -4.47
C LYS A 87 -5.61 -13.56 -5.28
N GLU A 88 -6.66 -12.81 -4.91
CA GLU A 88 -7.01 -11.55 -5.55
C GLU A 88 -5.88 -10.53 -5.44
N ASP A 89 -5.29 -10.35 -4.26
CA ASP A 89 -4.17 -9.43 -4.07
C ASP A 89 -2.92 -9.85 -4.86
N LEU A 90 -2.67 -11.17 -4.96
CA LEU A 90 -1.58 -11.70 -5.79
C LEU A 90 -1.82 -11.44 -7.27
N ASP A 91 -3.05 -11.65 -7.76
CA ASP A 91 -3.39 -11.39 -9.17
C ASP A 91 -3.22 -9.90 -9.51
N VAL A 92 -3.64 -9.00 -8.62
CA VAL A 92 -3.46 -7.56 -8.78
C VAL A 92 -1.97 -7.19 -8.78
N ALA A 93 -1.16 -7.79 -7.91
CA ALA A 93 0.28 -7.55 -7.86
C ALA A 93 0.96 -8.01 -9.17
N VAL A 94 0.65 -9.21 -9.65
CA VAL A 94 1.15 -9.75 -10.93
C VAL A 94 0.76 -8.84 -12.11
N ALA A 95 -0.51 -8.42 -12.16
CA ALA A 95 -0.98 -7.49 -13.20
C ALA A 95 -0.23 -6.16 -13.15
N GLY A 96 -0.03 -5.61 -11.94
CA GLY A 96 0.73 -4.37 -11.73
C GLY A 96 2.16 -4.47 -12.23
N MET A 97 2.88 -5.57 -11.92
CA MET A 97 4.24 -5.79 -12.41
C MET A 97 4.29 -5.91 -13.94
N LYS A 98 3.34 -6.63 -14.55
CA LYS A 98 3.25 -6.74 -16.02
C LYS A 98 2.99 -5.39 -16.68
N ILE A 99 2.08 -4.59 -16.14
CA ILE A 99 1.80 -3.23 -16.65
C ILE A 99 3.05 -2.35 -16.50
N THR A 100 3.76 -2.44 -15.37
CA THR A 100 5.01 -1.72 -15.17
C THR A 100 6.05 -2.08 -16.23
N ARG A 101 6.24 -3.37 -16.53
CA ARG A 101 7.13 -3.82 -17.62
C ARG A 101 6.73 -3.26 -18.98
N ASN A 102 5.43 -3.23 -19.28
CA ASN A 102 4.92 -2.66 -20.53
C ASN A 102 5.19 -1.14 -20.61
N ILE A 103 5.06 -0.41 -19.51
CA ILE A 103 5.40 1.02 -19.45
C ILE A 103 6.89 1.20 -19.69
N MET A 104 7.73 0.43 -19.00
CA MET A 104 9.20 0.56 -19.09
C MET A 104 9.74 0.15 -20.46
N SER A 105 9.09 -0.75 -21.18
CA SER A 105 9.44 -1.15 -22.55
C SER A 105 8.85 -0.23 -23.64
N SER A 106 8.18 0.85 -23.26
CA SER A 106 7.54 1.75 -24.23
C SER A 106 8.56 2.51 -25.07
N LYS A 107 8.20 2.84 -26.31
CA LYS A 107 9.02 3.63 -27.24
C LYS A 107 9.48 4.98 -26.65
N ALA A 108 8.66 5.56 -25.75
CA ALA A 108 8.99 6.83 -25.09
C ALA A 108 10.23 6.72 -24.18
N LEU A 109 10.54 5.54 -23.67
CA LEU A 109 11.68 5.28 -22.79
C LEU A 109 12.85 4.60 -23.51
N GLU A 110 12.71 4.26 -24.79
CA GLU A 110 13.72 3.52 -25.56
C GLU A 110 15.10 4.20 -25.57
N SER A 111 15.14 5.54 -25.63
CA SER A 111 16.39 6.29 -25.61
C SER A 111 17.19 6.18 -24.31
N PHE A 112 16.55 5.81 -23.22
CA PHE A 112 17.19 5.59 -21.93
C PHE A 112 17.70 4.15 -21.76
N GLN A 113 17.33 3.22 -22.65
CA GLN A 113 17.71 1.80 -22.60
C GLN A 113 17.54 1.19 -21.21
N PRO A 114 16.32 1.24 -20.61
CA PRO A 114 16.13 0.78 -19.25
C PRO A 114 16.37 -0.73 -19.13
N GLU A 115 17.16 -1.11 -18.14
CA GLU A 115 17.41 -2.51 -17.78
C GLU A 115 16.68 -2.83 -16.47
N GLU A 116 15.92 -3.94 -16.46
CA GLU A 116 15.22 -4.38 -15.25
C GLU A 116 16.18 -5.03 -14.26
N ILE A 117 16.26 -4.45 -13.05
CA ILE A 117 17.09 -4.98 -11.95
C ILE A 117 16.24 -5.90 -11.08
N LEU A 118 15.09 -5.44 -10.60
CA LEU A 118 14.15 -6.20 -9.78
C LEU A 118 12.74 -6.11 -10.39
N PRO A 119 12.03 -7.25 -10.43
CA PRO A 119 12.39 -8.61 -9.99
C PRO A 119 13.39 -9.32 -10.87
N GLY A 120 13.79 -8.76 -12.01
CA GLY A 120 14.74 -9.30 -12.96
C GLY A 120 14.09 -10.06 -14.13
N THR A 121 14.75 -10.00 -15.28
CA THR A 121 14.23 -10.53 -16.56
C THR A 121 14.07 -12.06 -16.62
N SER A 122 14.64 -12.80 -15.67
CA SER A 122 14.45 -14.24 -15.50
C SER A 122 13.08 -14.63 -14.95
N VAL A 123 12.43 -13.71 -14.23
CA VAL A 123 11.09 -13.88 -13.62
C VAL A 123 10.03 -13.66 -14.69
N LYS A 124 9.51 -14.74 -15.29
CA LYS A 124 8.66 -14.65 -16.48
C LYS A 124 7.23 -15.14 -16.27
N THR A 125 7.07 -16.21 -15.49
CA THR A 125 5.74 -16.81 -15.30
C THR A 125 4.94 -16.06 -14.23
N ASP A 126 3.61 -16.17 -14.27
CA ASP A 126 2.75 -15.59 -13.24
C ASP A 126 3.09 -16.14 -11.85
N LYS A 127 3.47 -17.42 -11.78
CA LYS A 127 3.88 -18.05 -10.54
C LYS A 127 5.19 -17.47 -10.00
N ASP A 128 6.15 -17.19 -10.86
CA ASP A 128 7.40 -16.53 -10.46
C ASP A 128 7.12 -15.10 -9.99
N LEU A 129 6.27 -14.36 -10.72
CA LEU A 129 5.84 -13.02 -10.32
C LEU A 129 5.09 -13.00 -8.98
N GLU A 130 4.21 -13.99 -8.71
CA GLU A 130 3.58 -14.14 -7.39
C GLU A 130 4.61 -14.35 -6.26
N ASN A 131 5.62 -15.18 -6.51
CA ASN A 131 6.68 -15.43 -5.54
C ASN A 131 7.50 -14.16 -5.30
N GLU A 132 7.89 -13.46 -6.36
CA GLU A 132 8.65 -12.21 -6.23
C GLU A 132 7.83 -11.09 -5.61
N ALA A 133 6.52 -10.99 -5.88
CA ALA A 133 5.66 -10.06 -5.17
C ALA A 133 5.69 -10.26 -3.65
N LYS A 134 5.76 -11.51 -3.18
CA LYS A 134 5.88 -11.84 -1.75
C LYS A 134 7.27 -11.52 -1.18
N ASN A 135 8.33 -11.69 -1.99
CA ASN A 135 9.70 -11.45 -1.57
C ASN A 135 10.04 -9.96 -1.53
N LEU A 136 9.58 -9.19 -2.53
CA LEU A 136 9.88 -7.77 -2.70
C LEU A 136 8.82 -6.86 -2.07
N GLY A 137 7.58 -7.37 -1.92
CA GLY A 137 6.45 -6.61 -1.41
C GLY A 137 6.69 -6.10 0.01
N THR A 138 6.41 -4.82 0.22
CA THR A 138 6.54 -4.18 1.53
C THR A 138 5.37 -3.23 1.78
N THR A 139 5.32 -2.66 2.97
CA THR A 139 4.32 -1.64 3.30
C THR A 139 4.59 -0.33 2.55
N ILE A 140 3.51 0.37 2.16
CA ILE A 140 3.56 1.77 1.71
C ILE A 140 3.18 2.73 2.86
N PHE A 141 3.17 2.23 4.11
CA PHE A 141 2.92 3.01 5.33
C PHE A 141 1.52 3.64 5.43
N HIS A 142 0.52 3.02 4.84
CA HIS A 142 -0.88 3.44 4.90
C HIS A 142 -1.80 2.34 5.48
N PRO A 143 -1.47 1.72 6.65
CA PRO A 143 -2.36 0.78 7.29
C PRO A 143 -3.59 1.50 7.85
N ILE A 144 -4.75 0.85 7.75
CA ILE A 144 -6.04 1.37 8.23
C ILE A 144 -6.85 0.30 8.95
N GLY A 145 -7.96 0.70 9.56
CA GLY A 145 -9.07 -0.20 9.90
C GLY A 145 -8.92 -1.01 11.18
N THR A 146 -7.86 -0.82 11.96
CA THR A 146 -7.70 -1.54 13.24
C THR A 146 -8.69 -1.10 14.31
N CYS A 147 -9.32 0.07 14.14
CA CYS A 147 -10.44 0.58 14.93
C CYS A 147 -11.58 1.01 14.00
N ALA A 148 -11.93 0.19 12.99
CA ALA A 148 -12.84 0.56 11.93
C ALA A 148 -14.18 1.11 12.44
N MET A 149 -14.61 2.25 11.89
CA MET A 149 -15.95 2.77 12.10
C MET A 149 -16.97 2.00 11.25
N GLY A 150 -18.20 1.95 11.73
CA GLY A 150 -19.30 1.31 11.01
C GLY A 150 -20.66 1.84 11.46
N LYS A 151 -21.71 1.34 10.84
CA LYS A 151 -23.07 1.69 11.20
C LYS A 151 -23.45 1.05 12.52
N VAL A 152 -24.03 1.86 13.39
CA VAL A 152 -24.52 1.46 14.71
C VAL A 152 -25.94 1.99 14.83
N ASP A 153 -26.86 1.15 15.29
CA ASP A 153 -28.24 1.54 15.53
C ASP A 153 -28.41 2.43 16.77
N GLY A 154 -29.61 2.90 17.03
CA GLY A 154 -29.93 3.75 18.19
C GLY A 154 -29.74 3.07 19.55
N GLN A 155 -29.54 1.75 19.59
CA GLN A 155 -29.25 0.96 20.79
C GLN A 155 -27.76 0.63 20.95
N GLY A 156 -26.91 1.09 20.04
CA GLY A 156 -25.46 0.84 20.05
C GLY A 156 -25.04 -0.52 19.43
N VAL A 157 -25.96 -1.21 18.74
CA VAL A 157 -25.66 -2.47 18.06
C VAL A 157 -25.13 -2.18 16.66
N ALA A 158 -23.97 -2.75 16.33
CA ALA A 158 -23.37 -2.58 15.01
C ALA A 158 -23.88 -3.61 14.00
N GLU A 159 -24.03 -3.21 12.74
CA GLU A 159 -24.34 -4.13 11.64
C GLU A 159 -23.22 -5.17 11.45
N ASP A 160 -21.96 -4.72 11.52
CA ASP A 160 -20.77 -5.58 11.48
C ASP A 160 -20.22 -5.74 12.92
N PRO A 161 -20.13 -6.97 13.45
CA PRO A 161 -19.56 -7.21 14.79
C PRO A 161 -18.11 -6.74 14.95
N MET A 162 -17.36 -6.61 13.85
CA MET A 162 -15.99 -6.05 13.85
C MET A 162 -15.94 -4.54 13.94
N THR A 163 -17.07 -3.84 13.85
CA THR A 163 -17.14 -2.39 14.05
C THR A 163 -16.68 -2.00 15.44
N VAL A 164 -15.66 -1.19 15.54
CA VAL A 164 -15.08 -0.68 16.79
C VAL A 164 -15.65 0.69 17.17
N LEU A 165 -15.86 1.55 16.18
CA LEU A 165 -16.31 2.93 16.34
C LEU A 165 -17.67 3.14 15.66
N ASP A 166 -18.46 4.05 16.21
CA ASP A 166 -19.63 4.58 15.49
C ASP A 166 -19.21 5.67 14.46
N SER A 167 -20.21 6.22 13.74
CA SER A 167 -19.99 7.27 12.72
C SER A 167 -19.46 8.60 13.26
N GLU A 168 -19.40 8.79 14.56
CA GLU A 168 -18.81 9.95 15.23
C GLU A 168 -17.44 9.62 15.85
N CYS A 169 -16.82 8.51 15.44
CA CYS A 169 -15.55 8.00 15.95
C CYS A 169 -15.56 7.67 17.46
N ARG A 170 -16.73 7.48 18.07
CA ARG A 170 -16.84 7.09 19.49
C ARG A 170 -16.59 5.61 19.65
N LEU A 171 -15.77 5.24 20.64
CA LEU A 171 -15.50 3.84 20.96
C LEU A 171 -16.74 3.18 21.55
N ARG A 172 -17.17 2.09 20.94
CA ARG A 172 -18.32 1.31 21.43
C ARG A 172 -18.01 0.68 22.79
N GLY A 173 -18.98 0.73 23.69
CA GLY A 173 -18.84 0.16 25.05
C GLY A 173 -18.01 0.98 26.03
N VAL A 174 -17.39 2.10 25.60
CA VAL A 174 -16.62 3.00 26.48
C VAL A 174 -17.10 4.43 26.28
N SER A 175 -17.55 5.08 27.35
CA SER A 175 -18.04 6.45 27.28
C SER A 175 -16.89 7.46 27.23
N LYS A 176 -17.10 8.58 26.52
CA LYS A 176 -16.19 9.75 26.46
C LYS A 176 -14.82 9.45 25.81
N LEU A 177 -14.72 8.40 24.97
CA LEU A 177 -13.49 8.06 24.25
C LEU A 177 -13.77 8.02 22.74
N ARG A 178 -12.85 8.61 21.97
CA ARG A 178 -12.84 8.56 20.50
C ARG A 178 -11.47 8.14 19.98
N VAL A 179 -11.45 7.53 18.79
CA VAL A 179 -10.24 7.28 18.00
C VAL A 179 -10.38 8.04 16.70
N ILE A 180 -9.42 8.95 16.41
CA ILE A 180 -9.49 9.85 15.26
C ILE A 180 -8.13 9.82 14.55
N ASP A 181 -7.89 8.73 13.84
CA ASP A 181 -6.74 8.51 12.96
C ASP A 181 -7.10 7.50 11.85
N ALA A 182 -6.13 7.11 11.02
CA ALA A 182 -6.36 6.18 9.91
C ALA A 182 -6.89 4.81 10.36
N SER A 183 -6.74 4.42 11.64
CA SER A 183 -7.32 3.17 12.14
C SER A 183 -8.86 3.18 12.13
N ALA A 184 -9.47 4.35 12.15
CA ALA A 184 -10.93 4.52 12.07
C ALA A 184 -11.50 4.29 10.67
N MET A 185 -10.68 4.36 9.61
CA MET A 185 -11.14 4.20 8.23
C MET A 185 -11.63 2.76 7.98
N PRO A 186 -12.86 2.55 7.47
CA PRO A 186 -13.39 1.20 7.20
C PRO A 186 -12.84 0.61 5.89
N SER A 187 -12.33 1.45 4.99
CA SER A 187 -11.73 1.04 3.71
C SER A 187 -10.63 1.99 3.30
N ILE A 188 -9.64 1.50 2.54
CA ILE A 188 -8.58 2.35 1.99
C ILE A 188 -9.20 3.33 0.98
N PRO A 189 -8.88 4.64 1.08
CA PRO A 189 -9.23 5.62 0.06
C PRO A 189 -8.48 5.32 -1.25
N SER A 190 -8.84 6.00 -2.33
CA SER A 190 -8.24 5.78 -3.66
C SER A 190 -6.86 6.43 -3.81
N GLY A 191 -6.02 6.36 -2.79
CA GLY A 191 -4.69 6.96 -2.74
C GLY A 191 -4.13 6.96 -1.32
N ASN A 192 -3.12 7.79 -1.10
CA ASN A 192 -2.47 7.95 0.20
C ASN A 192 -3.46 8.44 1.28
N THR A 193 -3.28 7.97 2.51
CA THR A 193 -4.23 8.20 3.63
C THR A 193 -4.03 9.53 4.36
N ASN A 194 -3.11 10.40 3.93
CA ASN A 194 -2.80 11.63 4.66
C ASN A 194 -3.80 12.77 4.41
N ALA A 195 -4.46 12.78 3.26
CA ALA A 195 -5.40 13.84 2.91
C ALA A 195 -6.85 13.59 3.36
N PRO A 196 -7.37 12.34 3.32
CA PRO A 196 -8.71 12.01 3.84
C PRO A 196 -8.89 12.22 5.33
#